data_cad17be140dcfacbb297076c0045322d
#
_entry.id   cad17be140dcfacbb297076c0045322d
#
_cell.length_a   1.000
_cell.length_b   1.000
_cell.length_c   1.000
_cell.angle_alpha   90.00
_cell.angle_beta   90.00
_cell.angle_gamma   90.00
#
_symmetry.space_group_name_H-M   'P 1'
#
loop_
_entity.id
_entity.type
_entity.pdbx_description
1 polymer ?
#
loop_
_entity_poly.entity_id
_entity_poly.type
_entity_poly.pdbx_seq_one_letter_code
_entity_poly.pdbx_strand_id
1 'polypeptide(L)'
;MAAGNLAEIDAHEQPSDEMRAEWKGYMRQDHKSLLNDPRIDDPRAPLEESGFRQISSVSKEQVAKSFARLDPNLASQAENDIPIIHHPLLPDTPASFLPKDPSVHKPLSIKQVMQRKLHWVTLGGQYDWTNRAYPEELPPMFPDDISRLLEDIFPETVAQAAILNFYTPGDTMMMHRDVSEETDKGLISLSFGCDGLFMIAPNDLKPGLDGEISGEKQYLLLRLRSGDAIYMTQESRYAWHGVPKVLKDTCPSYLEDWPARDDGRFEEWQGWMKNKRINLNVRQMRD
;
A
#
# COMPACT_ATOMS: atom_id res chain seq x y z
N MET A 1 7.55 -8.09 26.73
CA MET A 1 6.23 -7.61 27.21
C MET A 1 5.19 -8.43 26.49
N ALA A 2 4.15 -8.91 27.16
CA ALA A 2 3.16 -9.78 26.57
C ALA A 2 2.45 -9.08 25.40
N ALA A 3 2.23 -9.80 24.31
CA ALA A 3 1.36 -9.37 23.23
C ALA A 3 0.03 -8.93 23.84
N GLY A 4 -0.31 -7.65 23.69
CA GLY A 4 -1.59 -7.12 24.12
C GLY A 4 -2.69 -7.92 23.41
N ASN A 5 -3.73 -8.24 24.14
CA ASN A 5 -4.82 -9.07 23.66
C ASN A 5 -5.42 -8.39 22.43
N LEU A 6 -5.32 -9.01 21.23
CA LEU A 6 -5.89 -8.52 19.96
C LEU A 6 -7.36 -8.09 20.10
N ALA A 7 -8.10 -8.73 21.01
CA ALA A 7 -9.49 -8.40 21.32
C ALA A 7 -9.72 -7.01 21.98
N GLU A 8 -8.66 -6.30 22.38
CA GLU A 8 -8.77 -5.00 23.04
C GLU A 8 -8.58 -3.80 22.09
N ILE A 9 -8.20 -4.03 20.83
CA ILE A 9 -7.96 -2.94 19.87
C ILE A 9 -9.22 -2.69 19.04
N ASP A 10 -9.83 -1.52 19.25
CA ASP A 10 -11.05 -1.14 18.51
C ASP A 10 -10.71 -0.66 17.08
N ALA A 11 -11.24 -1.35 16.06
CA ALA A 11 -11.12 -0.96 14.66
C ALA A 11 -11.82 0.38 14.33
N HIS A 12 -12.68 0.87 15.20
CA HIS A 12 -13.39 2.15 15.05
C HIS A 12 -12.70 3.31 15.77
N GLU A 13 -11.67 3.04 16.56
CA GLU A 13 -10.94 4.08 17.25
C GLU A 13 -10.38 5.10 16.26
N GLN A 14 -10.38 6.36 16.66
CA GLN A 14 -9.87 7.46 15.85
C GLN A 14 -8.51 7.91 16.39
N PRO A 15 -7.59 8.32 15.53
CA PRO A 15 -6.33 8.90 15.96
C PRO A 15 -6.57 10.17 16.76
N SER A 16 -5.63 10.52 17.64
CA SER A 16 -5.72 11.76 18.45
C SER A 16 -5.85 13.01 17.56
N ASP A 17 -6.35 14.09 18.14
CA ASP A 17 -6.48 15.36 17.42
C ASP A 17 -5.13 15.91 17.00
N GLU A 18 -4.08 15.73 17.81
CA GLU A 18 -2.71 16.12 17.53
C GLU A 18 -2.17 15.35 16.34
N MET A 19 -2.31 14.01 16.33
CA MET A 19 -1.88 13.17 15.22
C MET A 19 -2.59 13.55 13.92
N ARG A 20 -3.90 13.82 13.99
CA ARG A 20 -4.67 14.30 12.84
C ARG A 20 -4.21 15.68 12.35
N ALA A 21 -3.84 16.57 13.26
CA ALA A 21 -3.33 17.90 12.93
C ALA A 21 -1.98 17.82 12.20
N GLU A 22 -1.04 17.00 12.71
CA GLU A 22 0.25 16.75 12.08
C GLU A 22 0.08 16.17 10.68
N TRP A 23 -0.73 15.12 10.54
CA TRP A 23 -1.03 14.50 9.24
C TRP A 23 -1.62 15.53 8.26
N LYS A 24 -2.59 16.35 8.70
CA LYS A 24 -3.17 17.44 7.88
C LYS A 24 -2.14 18.51 7.52
N GLY A 25 -1.19 18.77 8.41
CA GLY A 25 -0.07 19.68 8.15
C GLY A 25 0.69 19.27 6.90
N TYR A 26 1.13 18.02 6.83
CA TYR A 26 1.85 17.48 5.64
C TYR A 26 0.96 17.39 4.41
N MET A 27 -0.29 17.00 4.55
CA MET A 27 -1.24 16.96 3.43
C MET A 27 -1.35 18.31 2.72
N ARG A 28 -1.35 19.42 3.47
CA ARG A 28 -1.54 20.78 2.96
C ARG A 28 -0.26 21.42 2.42
N GLN A 29 0.91 20.92 2.81
CA GLN A 29 2.19 21.49 2.37
C GLN A 29 2.38 21.36 0.87
N ASP A 30 3.10 22.33 0.30
CA ASP A 30 3.48 22.27 -1.10
C ASP A 30 4.45 21.10 -1.37
N HIS A 31 4.25 20.46 -2.50
CA HIS A 31 5.04 19.31 -2.92
C HIS A 31 6.54 19.59 -2.96
N LYS A 32 6.95 20.77 -3.51
CA LYS A 32 8.37 21.11 -3.65
C LYS A 32 9.04 21.34 -2.30
N SER A 33 8.33 21.90 -1.34
CA SER A 33 8.85 22.10 0.01
C SER A 33 9.10 20.79 0.73
N LEU A 34 8.25 19.77 0.46
CA LEU A 34 8.39 18.45 1.07
C LEU A 34 9.56 17.63 0.53
N LEU A 35 10.04 17.87 -0.68
CA LEU A 35 11.17 17.10 -1.24
C LEU A 35 12.46 17.22 -0.42
N ASN A 36 12.63 18.33 0.30
CA ASN A 36 13.81 18.63 1.11
C ASN A 36 13.44 18.97 2.57
N ASP A 37 12.28 18.58 3.05
CA ASP A 37 11.86 18.86 4.42
C ASP A 37 12.67 18.00 5.40
N PRO A 38 13.43 18.58 6.34
CA PRO A 38 14.27 17.84 7.28
C PRO A 38 13.47 16.98 8.27
N ARG A 39 12.17 17.16 8.35
CA ARG A 39 11.29 16.30 9.17
C ARG A 39 10.96 14.96 8.52
N ILE A 40 11.30 14.79 7.24
CA ILE A 40 11.10 13.53 6.54
C ILE A 40 12.23 12.57 6.89
N ASP A 41 11.86 11.40 7.38
CA ASP A 41 12.78 10.32 7.66
C ASP A 41 13.02 9.55 6.36
N ASP A 42 14.23 9.65 5.80
CA ASP A 42 14.58 8.97 4.55
C ASP A 42 15.29 7.63 4.84
N PRO A 43 14.62 6.48 4.60
CA PRO A 43 15.25 5.17 4.85
C PRO A 43 16.48 4.90 3.97
N ARG A 44 16.69 5.67 2.91
CA ARG A 44 17.86 5.55 2.02
C ARG A 44 18.99 6.54 2.35
N ALA A 45 18.78 7.40 3.33
CA ALA A 45 19.85 8.24 3.87
C ALA A 45 20.96 7.38 4.52
N PRO A 46 22.20 7.84 4.60
CA PRO A 46 23.26 7.16 5.34
C PRO A 46 22.81 6.79 6.76
N LEU A 47 23.15 5.58 7.23
CA LEU A 47 22.70 5.09 8.54
C LEU A 47 23.11 6.02 9.69
N GLU A 48 24.28 6.65 9.58
CA GLU A 48 24.81 7.60 10.56
C GLU A 48 23.96 8.87 10.68
N GLU A 49 23.25 9.23 9.62
CA GLU A 49 22.39 10.43 9.55
C GLU A 49 20.91 10.12 9.76
N SER A 50 20.48 8.90 9.46
CA SER A 50 19.06 8.53 9.43
C SER A 50 18.49 8.13 10.78
N GLY A 51 19.33 7.77 11.76
CA GLY A 51 18.88 7.15 13.02
C GLY A 51 18.33 5.72 12.87
N PHE A 52 18.26 5.17 11.65
CA PHE A 52 17.85 3.80 11.40
C PHE A 52 18.97 2.82 11.75
N ARG A 53 18.59 1.61 12.16
CA ARG A 53 19.51 0.52 12.42
C ARG A 53 19.27 -0.62 11.45
N GLN A 54 20.32 -1.05 10.76
CA GLN A 54 20.25 -2.25 9.95
C GLN A 54 20.24 -3.48 10.88
N ILE A 55 19.17 -4.26 10.82
CA ILE A 55 19.01 -5.46 11.64
C ILE A 55 19.45 -6.71 10.87
N SER A 56 18.94 -6.89 9.66
CA SER A 56 19.29 -7.92 8.71
C SER A 56 18.97 -7.44 7.31
N SER A 57 19.60 -7.99 6.31
CA SER A 57 19.27 -7.72 4.92
C SER A 57 18.88 -9.01 4.23
N VAL A 58 17.79 -8.98 3.46
CA VAL A 58 17.57 -10.01 2.44
C VAL A 58 18.66 -9.83 1.38
N SER A 59 19.41 -10.88 1.05
CA SER A 59 20.51 -10.74 0.10
C SER A 59 19.98 -10.40 -1.30
N LYS A 60 20.76 -9.64 -2.08
CA LYS A 60 20.40 -9.34 -3.47
C LYS A 60 20.19 -10.59 -4.30
N GLU A 61 20.99 -11.64 -4.02
CA GLU A 61 20.89 -12.96 -4.66
C GLU A 61 19.57 -13.64 -4.32
N GLN A 62 19.12 -13.56 -3.07
CA GLN A 62 17.84 -14.11 -2.66
C GLN A 62 16.68 -13.39 -3.35
N VAL A 63 16.68 -12.04 -3.36
CA VAL A 63 15.68 -11.25 -4.06
C VAL A 63 15.66 -11.60 -5.55
N ALA A 64 16.82 -11.62 -6.21
CA ALA A 64 16.92 -11.96 -7.63
C ALA A 64 16.41 -13.38 -7.92
N LYS A 65 16.71 -14.34 -7.04
CA LYS A 65 16.23 -15.73 -7.16
C LYS A 65 14.71 -15.81 -7.03
N SER A 66 14.12 -15.06 -6.11
CA SER A 66 12.66 -15.02 -5.93
C SER A 66 11.98 -14.39 -7.14
N PHE A 67 12.50 -13.27 -7.66
CA PHE A 67 11.99 -12.67 -8.89
C PHE A 67 12.16 -13.54 -10.14
N ALA A 68 13.24 -14.31 -10.24
CA ALA A 68 13.46 -15.24 -11.35
C ALA A 68 12.43 -16.40 -11.39
N ARG A 69 11.73 -16.65 -10.29
CA ARG A 69 10.64 -17.64 -10.21
C ARG A 69 9.31 -17.08 -10.73
N LEU A 70 9.18 -15.79 -10.87
CA LEU A 70 8.05 -15.14 -11.54
C LEU A 70 8.20 -15.38 -13.05
N ASP A 71 7.91 -16.61 -13.49
CA ASP A 71 8.00 -16.98 -14.90
C ASP A 71 6.84 -16.28 -15.66
N PRO A 72 7.15 -15.41 -16.64
CA PRO A 72 6.13 -14.80 -17.49
C PRO A 72 5.24 -15.81 -18.22
N ASN A 73 5.74 -17.05 -18.40
CA ASN A 73 4.96 -18.12 -19.03
C ASN A 73 3.97 -18.78 -18.06
N LEU A 74 4.14 -18.67 -16.74
CA LEU A 74 3.13 -19.15 -15.78
C LEU A 74 1.86 -18.31 -15.85
N ALA A 75 1.96 -17.02 -16.12
CA ALA A 75 0.79 -16.18 -16.37
C ALA A 75 -0.01 -16.68 -17.58
N SER A 76 0.65 -17.15 -18.65
CA SER A 76 -0.03 -17.71 -19.82
C SER A 76 -0.64 -19.10 -19.59
N GLN A 77 -0.12 -19.88 -18.64
CA GLN A 77 -0.73 -21.17 -18.26
C GLN A 77 -1.96 -20.97 -17.39
N ALA A 78 -1.92 -20.04 -16.45
CA ALA A 78 -3.10 -19.65 -15.66
C ALA A 78 -4.25 -19.11 -16.54
N GLU A 79 -3.92 -18.44 -17.64
CA GLU A 79 -4.89 -17.97 -18.63
C GLU A 79 -5.64 -19.12 -19.32
N ASN A 80 -5.06 -20.31 -19.42
CA ASN A 80 -5.72 -21.46 -20.04
C ASN A 80 -6.61 -22.27 -19.08
N ASP A 81 -6.36 -22.18 -17.78
CA ASP A 81 -7.06 -22.96 -16.76
C ASP A 81 -8.18 -22.19 -16.04
N ILE A 82 -8.12 -20.87 -16.09
CA ILE A 82 -9.16 -19.99 -15.57
C ILE A 82 -9.75 -19.21 -16.73
N PRO A 83 -11.09 -19.21 -16.95
CA PRO A 83 -11.68 -18.33 -17.95
C PRO A 83 -11.52 -16.87 -17.48
N ILE A 84 -10.33 -16.33 -17.71
CA ILE A 84 -10.12 -14.91 -17.55
C ILE A 84 -10.96 -14.25 -18.62
N ILE A 85 -11.97 -13.52 -18.19
CA ILE A 85 -12.72 -12.64 -19.08
C ILE A 85 -11.72 -11.55 -19.49
N HIS A 86 -11.04 -11.80 -20.62
CA HIS A 86 -10.20 -10.78 -21.26
C HIS A 86 -11.11 -9.62 -21.68
N HIS A 87 -11.29 -8.68 -20.78
CA HIS A 87 -11.84 -7.40 -21.17
C HIS A 87 -10.69 -6.60 -21.79
N PRO A 88 -10.78 -6.24 -23.08
CA PRO A 88 -9.76 -5.37 -23.65
C PRO A 88 -9.77 -4.07 -22.84
N LEU A 89 -8.67 -3.80 -22.13
CA LEU A 89 -8.48 -2.57 -21.37
C LEU A 89 -8.20 -1.39 -22.31
N LEU A 90 -9.08 -1.22 -23.32
CA LEU A 90 -8.99 -0.10 -24.24
C LEU A 90 -9.54 1.16 -23.56
N PRO A 91 -8.82 2.29 -23.60
CA PRO A 91 -9.16 3.51 -22.87
C PRO A 91 -10.60 4.01 -23.05
N ASP A 92 -11.13 3.88 -24.27
CA ASP A 92 -12.45 4.39 -24.64
C ASP A 92 -13.57 3.36 -24.46
N THR A 93 -13.25 2.11 -24.05
CA THR A 93 -14.26 1.09 -23.79
C THR A 93 -15.05 1.45 -22.53
N PRO A 94 -16.39 1.34 -22.53
CA PRO A 94 -17.19 1.52 -21.32
C PRO A 94 -16.78 0.52 -20.25
N ALA A 95 -16.68 0.97 -18.99
CA ALA A 95 -16.46 0.09 -17.87
C ALA A 95 -17.64 -0.88 -17.70
N SER A 96 -17.34 -2.13 -17.34
CA SER A 96 -18.36 -3.17 -17.18
C SER A 96 -19.23 -3.00 -15.92
N PHE A 97 -18.82 -2.17 -14.97
CA PHE A 97 -19.63 -1.88 -13.79
C PHE A 97 -20.59 -0.71 -14.02
N LEU A 98 -21.80 -0.87 -13.55
CA LEU A 98 -22.83 0.16 -13.61
C LEU A 98 -22.67 1.11 -12.41
N PRO A 99 -22.91 2.40 -12.60
CA PRO A 99 -22.98 3.33 -11.48
C PRO A 99 -24.15 2.97 -10.56
N LYS A 100 -24.02 3.29 -9.26
CA LYS A 100 -25.07 3.00 -8.25
C LYS A 100 -26.44 3.57 -8.63
N ASP A 101 -26.43 4.73 -9.27
CA ASP A 101 -27.61 5.37 -9.82
C ASP A 101 -27.37 5.79 -11.28
N PRO A 102 -27.77 4.97 -12.27
CA PRO A 102 -27.59 5.27 -13.69
C PRO A 102 -28.37 6.50 -14.18
N SER A 103 -29.41 6.92 -13.45
CA SER A 103 -30.19 8.12 -13.80
C SER A 103 -29.43 9.41 -13.50
N VAL A 104 -28.54 9.38 -12.53
CA VAL A 104 -27.72 10.52 -12.08
C VAL A 104 -26.31 10.47 -12.66
N HIS A 105 -25.74 9.28 -12.76
CA HIS A 105 -24.34 9.08 -13.15
C HIS A 105 -24.23 8.41 -14.51
N LYS A 106 -23.49 9.05 -15.42
CA LYS A 106 -23.18 8.47 -16.73
C LYS A 106 -22.19 7.32 -16.59
N PRO A 107 -22.27 6.29 -17.46
CA PRO A 107 -21.24 5.27 -17.57
C PRO A 107 -19.87 5.91 -17.81
N LEU A 108 -18.85 5.37 -17.18
CA LEU A 108 -17.47 5.83 -17.31
C LEU A 108 -16.72 4.95 -18.32
N SER A 109 -15.79 5.53 -19.04
CA SER A 109 -14.83 4.73 -19.82
C SER A 109 -13.81 4.07 -18.88
N ILE A 110 -13.17 3.00 -19.35
CA ILE A 110 -12.06 2.34 -18.62
C ILE A 110 -10.98 3.37 -18.26
N LYS A 111 -10.64 4.26 -19.19
CA LYS A 111 -9.67 5.34 -18.94
C LYS A 111 -10.07 6.22 -17.77
N GLN A 112 -11.32 6.64 -17.70
CA GLN A 112 -11.82 7.50 -16.60
C GLN A 112 -11.76 6.77 -15.26
N VAL A 113 -12.09 5.47 -15.27
CA VAL A 113 -12.00 4.63 -14.07
C VAL A 113 -10.57 4.51 -13.60
N MET A 114 -9.66 4.06 -14.47
CA MET A 114 -8.26 3.84 -14.15
C MET A 114 -7.52 5.12 -13.73
N GLN A 115 -7.89 6.25 -14.32
CA GLN A 115 -7.26 7.53 -14.00
C GLN A 115 -7.76 8.19 -12.73
N ARG A 116 -9.06 8.04 -12.39
CA ARG A 116 -9.69 8.91 -11.38
C ARG A 116 -10.62 8.20 -10.38
N LYS A 117 -11.01 6.96 -10.63
CA LYS A 117 -12.04 6.28 -9.83
C LYS A 117 -11.56 4.98 -9.20
N LEU A 118 -10.53 4.39 -9.75
CA LEU A 118 -9.93 3.21 -9.15
C LEU A 118 -9.06 3.65 -7.98
N HIS A 119 -9.50 3.39 -6.78
CA HIS A 119 -8.77 3.71 -5.56
C HIS A 119 -8.17 2.48 -4.91
N TRP A 120 -8.81 1.32 -5.04
CA TRP A 120 -8.32 0.07 -4.51
C TRP A 120 -8.96 -1.15 -5.17
N VAL A 121 -8.27 -2.28 -5.10
CA VAL A 121 -8.77 -3.62 -5.43
C VAL A 121 -8.23 -4.61 -4.39
N THR A 122 -8.87 -5.77 -4.27
CA THR A 122 -8.47 -6.85 -3.38
C THR A 122 -7.89 -8.04 -4.13
N LEU A 123 -6.98 -8.78 -3.51
CA LEU A 123 -6.51 -10.09 -3.93
C LEU A 123 -6.71 -11.07 -2.78
N GLY A 124 -7.12 -12.31 -3.09
CA GLY A 124 -7.40 -13.30 -2.06
C GLY A 124 -8.60 -12.91 -1.19
N GLY A 125 -8.41 -12.86 0.12
CA GLY A 125 -9.45 -12.49 1.07
C GLY A 125 -10.15 -11.17 0.75
N GLN A 126 -11.49 -11.19 0.80
CA GLN A 126 -12.32 -10.02 0.50
C GLN A 126 -12.71 -9.34 1.81
N TYR A 127 -12.20 -8.15 2.05
CA TYR A 127 -12.52 -7.37 3.25
C TYR A 127 -13.92 -6.75 3.15
N ASP A 128 -14.75 -7.00 4.14
CA ASP A 128 -16.06 -6.35 4.28
C ASP A 128 -15.91 -5.00 5.00
N TRP A 129 -15.96 -3.92 4.23
CA TRP A 129 -15.85 -2.56 4.74
C TRP A 129 -17.02 -2.13 5.63
N THR A 130 -18.18 -2.78 5.51
CA THR A 130 -19.37 -2.48 6.32
C THR A 130 -19.22 -3.05 7.72
N ASN A 131 -18.84 -4.33 7.80
CA ASN A 131 -18.70 -5.05 9.05
C ASN A 131 -17.26 -4.97 9.62
N ARG A 132 -16.31 -4.43 8.86
CA ARG A 132 -14.89 -4.32 9.20
C ARG A 132 -14.25 -5.64 9.60
N ALA A 133 -14.55 -6.68 8.85
CA ALA A 133 -14.09 -8.05 9.10
C ALA A 133 -13.83 -8.79 7.79
N TYR A 134 -13.11 -9.89 7.87
CA TYR A 134 -13.05 -10.85 6.77
C TYR A 134 -14.18 -11.87 6.95
N PRO A 135 -14.99 -12.15 5.88
CA PRO A 135 -16.03 -13.17 5.94
C PRO A 135 -15.47 -14.56 6.28
N GLU A 136 -16.28 -15.39 6.93
CA GLU A 136 -15.93 -16.78 7.24
C GLU A 136 -15.88 -17.68 5.99
N GLU A 137 -16.48 -17.24 4.89
CA GLU A 137 -16.52 -17.96 3.63
C GLU A 137 -15.10 -18.15 3.07
N LEU A 138 -14.91 -19.25 2.32
CA LEU A 138 -13.64 -19.53 1.67
C LEU A 138 -13.31 -18.39 0.67
N PRO A 139 -12.22 -17.65 0.88
CA PRO A 139 -11.89 -16.55 -0.01
C PRO A 139 -11.40 -17.04 -1.38
N PRO A 140 -11.45 -16.22 -2.42
CA PRO A 140 -10.73 -16.47 -3.65
C PRO A 140 -9.25 -16.76 -3.35
N MET A 141 -8.63 -17.63 -4.14
CA MET A 141 -7.20 -17.92 -4.00
C MET A 141 -6.37 -16.65 -4.20
N PHE A 142 -5.39 -16.46 -3.34
CA PHE A 142 -4.36 -15.44 -3.55
C PHE A 142 -3.47 -15.85 -4.73
N PRO A 143 -3.03 -14.93 -5.61
CA PRO A 143 -2.18 -15.29 -6.76
C PRO A 143 -0.88 -15.96 -6.32
N ASP A 144 -0.66 -17.19 -6.77
CA ASP A 144 0.44 -18.07 -6.34
C ASP A 144 1.82 -17.49 -6.59
N ASP A 145 2.03 -16.80 -7.69
CA ASP A 145 3.30 -16.20 -8.07
C ASP A 145 3.69 -15.07 -7.10
N ILE A 146 2.72 -14.21 -6.78
CA ILE A 146 2.90 -13.11 -5.82
C ILE A 146 3.09 -13.68 -4.40
N SER A 147 2.28 -14.69 -4.01
CA SER A 147 2.42 -15.35 -2.71
C SER A 147 3.82 -15.89 -2.51
N ARG A 148 4.31 -16.70 -3.45
CA ARG A 148 5.67 -17.29 -3.37
C ARG A 148 6.76 -16.22 -3.30
N LEU A 149 6.67 -15.15 -4.09
CA LEU A 149 7.63 -14.07 -4.02
C LEU A 149 7.68 -13.44 -2.63
N LEU A 150 6.50 -13.17 -2.06
CA LEU A 150 6.40 -12.52 -0.76
C LEU A 150 6.84 -13.43 0.38
N GLU A 151 6.46 -14.71 0.37
CA GLU A 151 6.85 -15.69 1.38
C GLU A 151 8.35 -16.03 1.32
N ASP A 152 8.96 -15.98 0.15
CA ASP A 152 10.42 -16.10 0.02
C ASP A 152 11.18 -14.95 0.71
N ILE A 153 10.59 -13.75 0.74
CA ILE A 153 11.20 -12.53 1.30
C ILE A 153 10.77 -12.33 2.76
N PHE A 154 9.52 -12.64 3.09
CA PHE A 154 8.88 -12.47 4.39
C PHE A 154 8.30 -13.80 4.89
N PRO A 155 9.13 -14.78 5.25
CA PRO A 155 8.71 -16.18 5.50
C PRO A 155 7.79 -16.35 6.72
N GLU A 156 7.65 -15.34 7.56
CA GLU A 156 6.79 -15.39 8.76
C GLU A 156 5.33 -15.03 8.45
N THR A 157 5.02 -14.56 7.23
CA THR A 157 3.68 -14.12 6.84
C THR A 157 3.23 -14.87 5.58
N VAL A 158 2.12 -15.60 5.67
CA VAL A 158 1.46 -16.23 4.53
C VAL A 158 0.57 -15.21 3.84
N ALA A 159 0.72 -15.06 2.53
CA ALA A 159 -0.08 -14.13 1.74
C ALA A 159 -1.50 -14.68 1.50
N GLN A 160 -2.46 -14.27 2.31
CA GLN A 160 -3.85 -14.72 2.22
C GLN A 160 -4.79 -13.64 1.67
N ALA A 161 -4.51 -12.38 1.95
CA ALA A 161 -5.29 -11.25 1.47
C ALA A 161 -4.37 -10.08 1.13
N ALA A 162 -4.76 -9.28 0.14
CA ALA A 162 -4.13 -7.99 -0.11
C ALA A 162 -5.15 -6.93 -0.54
N ILE A 163 -4.79 -5.70 -0.22
CA ILE A 163 -5.42 -4.50 -0.78
C ILE A 163 -4.35 -3.79 -1.62
N LEU A 164 -4.65 -3.59 -2.91
CA LEU A 164 -3.87 -2.73 -3.77
C LEU A 164 -4.52 -1.35 -3.78
N ASN A 165 -3.83 -0.38 -3.20
CA ASN A 165 -4.27 1.01 -3.22
C ASN A 165 -3.64 1.73 -4.41
N PHE A 166 -4.46 2.45 -5.16
CA PHE A 166 -4.06 3.26 -6.31
C PHE A 166 -4.20 4.73 -5.96
N TYR A 167 -3.08 5.43 -5.94
CA TYR A 167 -3.05 6.86 -5.64
C TYR A 167 -2.67 7.65 -6.88
N THR A 168 -3.31 8.80 -7.04
CA THR A 168 -2.83 9.89 -7.89
C THR A 168 -2.27 10.98 -6.98
N PRO A 169 -1.26 11.77 -7.38
CA PRO A 169 -0.78 12.90 -6.58
C PRO A 169 -1.95 13.82 -6.17
N GLY A 170 -2.13 13.96 -4.86
CA GLY A 170 -3.28 14.61 -4.24
C GLY A 170 -4.19 13.65 -3.46
N ASP A 171 -4.16 12.36 -3.77
CA ASP A 171 -4.82 11.35 -2.96
C ASP A 171 -4.06 11.12 -1.65
N THR A 172 -4.80 10.70 -0.63
CA THR A 172 -4.29 10.50 0.72
C THR A 172 -4.92 9.26 1.35
N MET A 173 -4.28 8.71 2.38
CA MET A 173 -4.87 7.74 3.30
C MET A 173 -4.85 8.34 4.70
N MET A 174 -6.02 8.44 5.32
CA MET A 174 -6.13 8.92 6.70
C MET A 174 -5.38 8.00 7.66
N MET A 175 -4.99 8.54 8.81
CA MET A 175 -4.41 7.73 9.89
C MET A 175 -5.43 6.69 10.36
N HIS A 176 -5.01 5.42 10.39
CA HIS A 176 -5.83 4.27 10.78
C HIS A 176 -4.93 3.16 11.35
N ARG A 177 -5.54 2.09 11.81
CA ARG A 177 -4.88 0.85 12.22
C ARG A 177 -5.49 -0.33 11.46
N ASP A 178 -4.66 -1.29 11.10
CA ASP A 178 -5.09 -2.56 10.52
C ASP A 178 -5.22 -3.60 11.64
N VAL A 179 -6.45 -3.88 12.08
CA VAL A 179 -6.75 -4.67 13.29
C VAL A 179 -7.86 -5.69 13.06
N SER A 180 -8.14 -6.05 11.81
CA SER A 180 -9.26 -6.93 11.45
C SER A 180 -8.84 -8.38 11.20
N GLU A 181 -7.54 -8.68 11.27
CA GLU A 181 -7.00 -10.02 11.11
C GLU A 181 -7.06 -10.78 12.44
N GLU A 182 -7.26 -12.11 12.37
CA GLU A 182 -7.32 -13.01 13.53
C GLU A 182 -5.94 -13.53 13.97
N THR A 183 -4.87 -12.96 13.43
CA THR A 183 -3.47 -13.34 13.67
C THR A 183 -2.61 -12.11 13.93
N ASP A 184 -1.51 -12.27 14.64
CA ASP A 184 -0.51 -11.23 14.92
C ASP A 184 0.62 -11.17 13.90
N LYS A 185 0.52 -11.94 12.83
CA LYS A 185 1.52 -11.98 11.76
C LYS A 185 1.76 -10.61 11.14
N GLY A 186 2.97 -10.42 10.65
CA GLY A 186 3.38 -9.15 10.08
C GLY A 186 2.58 -8.75 8.84
N LEU A 187 2.48 -7.44 8.63
CA LEU A 187 1.83 -6.85 7.48
C LEU A 187 2.91 -6.37 6.52
N ILE A 188 2.83 -6.79 5.25
CA ILE A 188 3.79 -6.44 4.19
C ILE A 188 3.20 -5.34 3.34
N SER A 189 3.93 -4.24 3.17
CA SER A 189 3.52 -3.10 2.35
C SER A 189 4.59 -2.77 1.31
N LEU A 190 4.29 -2.97 0.03
CA LEU A 190 5.18 -2.67 -1.08
C LEU A 190 4.73 -1.41 -1.81
N SER A 191 5.69 -0.58 -2.22
CA SER A 191 5.43 0.68 -2.92
C SER A 191 5.96 0.63 -4.35
N PHE A 192 5.15 1.12 -5.31
CA PHE A 192 5.51 1.21 -6.73
C PHE A 192 5.09 2.56 -7.30
N GLY A 193 5.87 3.08 -8.25
CA GLY A 193 5.58 4.35 -8.94
C GLY A 193 6.05 5.57 -8.18
N CYS A 194 5.21 6.58 -8.05
CA CYS A 194 5.55 7.81 -7.34
C CYS A 194 5.84 7.58 -5.86
N ASP A 195 6.72 8.40 -5.29
CA ASP A 195 7.03 8.37 -3.86
C ASP A 195 5.80 8.73 -3.03
N GLY A 196 5.65 8.08 -1.90
CA GLY A 196 4.65 8.41 -0.89
C GLY A 196 5.29 8.81 0.43
N LEU A 197 4.73 9.78 1.10
CA LEU A 197 5.01 10.00 2.51
C LEU A 197 4.14 9.07 3.33
N PHE A 198 4.76 8.26 4.16
CA PHE A 198 4.09 7.32 5.05
C PHE A 198 4.34 7.73 6.49
N MET A 199 3.30 8.18 7.15
CA MET A 199 3.35 8.54 8.56
C MET A 199 3.01 7.32 9.40
N ILE A 200 3.86 7.00 10.38
CA ILE A 200 3.64 5.91 11.33
C ILE A 200 3.92 6.39 12.75
N ALA A 201 3.05 6.04 13.68
CA ALA A 201 3.13 6.49 15.06
C ALA A 201 2.74 5.35 16.02
N PRO A 202 3.32 5.27 17.24
CA PRO A 202 2.98 4.26 18.23
C PRO A 202 1.50 4.32 18.64
N ASN A 203 0.97 3.21 19.17
CA ASN A 203 -0.42 3.14 19.66
C ASN A 203 -0.67 4.02 20.88
N ASP A 204 0.31 4.13 21.75
CA ASP A 204 0.25 4.77 23.06
C ASP A 204 0.95 6.13 23.06
N LEU A 205 0.67 6.97 22.06
CA LEU A 205 1.01 8.38 22.14
C LEU A 205 0.34 8.98 23.37
N LYS A 206 1.03 8.90 24.51
CA LYS A 206 0.60 9.57 25.74
C LYS A 206 0.77 11.06 25.53
N PRO A 207 -0.29 11.87 25.79
CA PRO A 207 -0.09 13.29 26.01
C PRO A 207 0.98 13.41 27.13
N GLY A 208 1.94 14.30 26.98
CA GLY A 208 2.94 14.55 28.02
C GLY A 208 2.24 14.72 29.35
N LEU A 209 2.79 14.16 30.43
CA LEU A 209 2.20 14.11 31.79
C LEU A 209 1.77 15.49 32.32
N ASP A 210 2.18 16.58 31.68
CA ASP A 210 1.94 17.96 32.09
C ASP A 210 1.16 18.79 31.05
N GLY A 211 0.56 18.17 30.00
CA GLY A 211 -0.15 18.93 28.97
C GLY A 211 0.79 19.77 28.09
N GLU A 212 2.08 19.73 28.27
CA GLU A 212 3.07 20.29 27.38
C GLU A 212 3.32 19.29 26.26
N ILE A 213 3.09 19.72 25.02
CA ILE A 213 3.54 19.02 23.83
C ILE A 213 5.05 18.99 23.95
N SER A 214 5.62 17.81 24.25
CA SER A 214 7.07 17.64 24.16
C SER A 214 7.42 18.05 22.73
N GLY A 215 8.31 19.01 22.54
CA GLY A 215 8.66 19.53 21.22
C GLY A 215 9.38 18.51 20.32
N GLU A 216 9.37 17.23 20.73
CA GLU A 216 9.96 16.12 19.98
C GLU A 216 8.90 15.44 19.13
N LYS A 217 9.23 15.19 17.89
CA LYS A 217 8.45 14.43 16.92
C LYS A 217 8.23 13.00 17.40
N GLN A 218 6.98 12.63 17.68
CA GLN A 218 6.61 11.30 18.19
C GLN A 218 6.14 10.32 17.11
N TYR A 219 6.47 10.54 15.89
CA TYR A 219 6.13 9.69 14.73
C TYR A 219 7.28 9.65 13.76
N LEU A 220 7.29 8.66 12.87
CA LEU A 220 8.14 8.68 11.68
C LEU A 220 7.33 9.13 10.48
N LEU A 221 7.93 9.93 9.62
CA LEU A 221 7.39 10.34 8.33
C LEU A 221 8.31 9.82 7.24
N LEU A 222 8.10 8.58 6.82
CA LEU A 222 8.96 7.87 5.90
C LEU A 222 8.68 8.31 4.46
N ARG A 223 9.74 8.61 3.70
CA ARG A 223 9.64 8.74 2.25
C ARG A 223 9.85 7.39 1.60
N LEU A 224 8.77 6.79 1.11
CA LEU A 224 8.76 5.50 0.44
C LEU A 224 8.79 5.68 -1.07
N ARG A 225 9.78 5.07 -1.71
CA ARG A 225 9.99 5.08 -3.15
C ARG A 225 9.55 3.79 -3.80
N SER A 226 9.49 3.79 -5.12
CA SER A 226 9.26 2.56 -5.88
C SER A 226 10.27 1.48 -5.51
N GLY A 227 9.80 0.28 -5.16
CA GLY A 227 10.58 -0.85 -4.70
C GLY A 227 10.84 -0.89 -3.19
N ASP A 228 10.43 0.12 -2.42
CA ASP A 228 10.54 0.06 -0.97
C ASP A 228 9.44 -0.85 -0.38
N ALA A 229 9.83 -1.63 0.61
CA ALA A 229 8.95 -2.48 1.41
C ALA A 229 8.96 -2.05 2.87
N ILE A 230 7.79 -2.02 3.48
CA ILE A 230 7.65 -1.96 4.94
C ILE A 230 7.09 -3.30 5.41
N TYR A 231 7.70 -3.84 6.47
CA TYR A 231 7.21 -5.01 7.16
C TYR A 231 6.86 -4.62 8.60
N MET A 232 5.56 -4.44 8.87
CA MET A 232 5.06 -4.05 10.18
C MET A 232 4.87 -5.31 11.03
N THR A 233 5.68 -5.46 12.08
CA THR A 233 5.67 -6.62 12.98
C THR A 233 5.71 -6.19 14.42
N GLN A 234 5.38 -7.09 15.34
CA GLN A 234 5.45 -6.85 16.77
C GLN A 234 4.71 -5.56 17.18
N GLU A 235 5.39 -4.63 17.84
CA GLU A 235 4.80 -3.36 18.31
C GLU A 235 4.30 -2.48 17.15
N SER A 236 4.99 -2.51 16.01
CA SER A 236 4.58 -1.72 14.83
C SER A 236 3.39 -2.32 14.07
N ARG A 237 3.02 -3.60 14.32
CA ARG A 237 1.94 -4.29 13.60
C ARG A 237 0.61 -3.53 13.70
N TYR A 238 0.34 -2.94 14.84
CA TYR A 238 -0.88 -2.21 15.14
C TYR A 238 -0.67 -0.70 15.30
N ALA A 239 0.46 -0.18 14.85
CA ALA A 239 0.76 1.23 14.91
C ALA A 239 -0.20 2.06 14.03
N TRP A 240 -0.51 3.26 14.47
CA TRP A 240 -1.21 4.25 13.66
C TRP A 240 -0.41 4.57 12.41
N HIS A 241 -1.03 4.50 11.24
CA HIS A 241 -0.33 4.82 10.00
C HIS A 241 -1.27 5.43 8.95
N GLY A 242 -0.67 6.14 7.99
CA GLY A 242 -1.41 6.77 6.90
C GLY A 242 -0.48 7.41 5.88
N VAL A 243 -1.08 7.88 4.78
CA VAL A 243 -0.34 8.50 3.67
C VAL A 243 -0.85 9.93 3.50
N PRO A 244 -0.19 10.93 4.10
CA PRO A 244 -0.59 12.32 3.95
C PRO A 244 -0.34 12.89 2.56
N LYS A 245 0.62 12.33 1.80
CA LYS A 245 1.01 12.89 0.50
C LYS A 245 1.61 11.85 -0.43
N VAL A 246 1.23 11.92 -1.70
CA VAL A 246 1.95 11.28 -2.81
C VAL A 246 2.69 12.39 -3.57
N LEU A 247 4.00 12.19 -3.79
CA LEU A 247 4.86 13.18 -4.42
C LEU A 247 4.84 12.98 -5.94
N LYS A 248 4.33 13.97 -6.67
CA LYS A 248 4.30 13.92 -8.14
C LYS A 248 5.70 14.05 -8.74
N ASP A 249 5.84 13.62 -9.98
CA ASP A 249 7.09 13.71 -10.75
C ASP A 249 8.26 12.93 -10.11
N THR A 250 7.97 11.91 -9.30
CA THR A 250 8.95 11.06 -8.61
C THR A 250 8.90 9.60 -9.08
N CYS A 251 8.05 9.28 -10.05
CA CYS A 251 8.02 7.94 -10.63
C CYS A 251 9.36 7.66 -11.33
N PRO A 252 9.98 6.47 -11.13
CA PRO A 252 11.17 6.09 -11.87
C PRO A 252 10.88 6.02 -13.37
N SER A 253 11.80 6.52 -14.19
CA SER A 253 11.61 6.60 -15.66
C SER A 253 11.32 5.25 -16.32
N TYR A 254 11.91 4.16 -15.82
CA TYR A 254 11.67 2.81 -16.33
C TYR A 254 10.26 2.27 -16.06
N LEU A 255 9.47 2.94 -15.20
CA LEU A 255 8.12 2.54 -14.83
C LEU A 255 7.04 3.51 -15.32
N GLU A 256 7.43 4.69 -15.83
CA GLU A 256 6.47 5.73 -16.22
C GLU A 256 5.42 5.25 -17.22
N ASP A 257 5.82 4.40 -18.14
CA ASP A 257 4.96 3.92 -19.24
C ASP A 257 4.15 2.65 -18.90
N TRP A 258 4.39 2.04 -17.73
CA TRP A 258 3.61 0.87 -17.33
C TRP A 258 2.09 1.20 -17.31
N PRO A 259 1.19 0.31 -17.79
CA PRO A 259 1.42 -1.07 -18.22
C PRO A 259 1.85 -1.26 -19.69
N ALA A 260 2.06 -0.18 -20.47
CA ALA A 260 2.58 -0.32 -21.83
C ALA A 260 3.93 -1.05 -21.83
N ARG A 261 4.14 -1.88 -22.87
CA ARG A 261 5.32 -2.73 -22.99
C ARG A 261 6.00 -2.53 -24.35
N ASP A 262 7.29 -2.86 -24.42
CA ASP A 262 8.10 -2.77 -25.64
C ASP A 262 7.57 -3.66 -26.79
N ASP A 263 6.77 -4.69 -26.47
CA ASP A 263 6.12 -5.56 -27.46
C ASP A 263 4.80 -4.98 -28.02
N GLY A 264 4.47 -3.73 -27.69
CA GLY A 264 3.27 -3.02 -28.15
C GLY A 264 2.00 -3.35 -27.35
N ARG A 265 2.06 -4.22 -26.34
CA ARG A 265 0.91 -4.47 -25.47
C ARG A 265 0.63 -3.27 -24.60
N PHE A 266 -0.65 -2.89 -24.51
CA PHE A 266 -1.14 -1.77 -23.69
C PHE A 266 -0.55 -0.41 -24.06
N GLU A 267 -0.15 -0.20 -25.33
CA GLU A 267 0.44 1.05 -25.82
C GLU A 267 -0.43 2.28 -25.51
N GLU A 268 -1.74 2.11 -25.53
CA GLU A 268 -2.72 3.17 -25.23
C GLU A 268 -2.61 3.70 -23.78
N TRP A 269 -1.90 2.98 -22.90
CA TRP A 269 -1.68 3.33 -21.51
C TRP A 269 -0.30 3.94 -21.26
N GLN A 270 0.48 4.23 -22.30
CA GLN A 270 1.78 4.88 -22.16
C GLN A 270 1.66 6.14 -21.28
N GLY A 271 2.58 6.30 -20.36
CA GLY A 271 2.60 7.41 -19.40
C GLY A 271 1.60 7.29 -18.25
N TRP A 272 0.84 6.19 -18.15
CA TRP A 272 -0.17 6.06 -17.08
C TRP A 272 0.45 6.05 -15.68
N MET A 273 1.54 5.32 -15.49
CA MET A 273 2.20 5.17 -14.18
C MET A 273 2.98 6.42 -13.75
N LYS A 274 3.33 7.31 -14.66
CA LYS A 274 4.11 8.52 -14.41
C LYS A 274 3.58 9.35 -13.23
N ASN A 275 2.26 9.38 -13.06
CA ASN A 275 1.58 10.09 -11.98
C ASN A 275 0.68 9.14 -11.16
N LYS A 276 1.19 7.95 -10.88
CA LYS A 276 0.52 6.97 -10.02
C LYS A 276 1.47 6.44 -8.96
N ARG A 277 0.88 6.09 -7.82
CA ARG A 277 1.50 5.23 -6.82
C ARG A 277 0.59 4.05 -6.58
N ILE A 278 1.15 2.86 -6.65
CA ILE A 278 0.48 1.63 -6.25
C ILE A 278 1.12 1.17 -4.94
N ASN A 279 0.28 0.80 -3.99
CA ASN A 279 0.71 0.19 -2.75
C ASN A 279 0.02 -1.16 -2.60
N LEU A 280 0.81 -2.23 -2.59
CA LEU A 280 0.36 -3.58 -2.31
C LEU A 280 0.51 -3.84 -0.82
N ASN A 281 -0.60 -4.00 -0.12
CA ASN A 281 -0.66 -4.22 1.31
C ASN A 281 -1.18 -5.64 1.60
N VAL A 282 -0.28 -6.54 2.03
CA VAL A 282 -0.52 -7.98 2.14
C VAL A 282 -0.59 -8.42 3.59
N ARG A 283 -1.51 -9.36 3.86
CA ARG A 283 -1.84 -9.83 5.21
C ARG A 283 -2.05 -11.34 5.23
N GLN A 284 -1.69 -11.93 6.34
CA GLN A 284 -2.24 -13.20 6.77
C GLN A 284 -3.51 -12.91 7.57
N MET A 285 -4.62 -13.54 7.21
CA MET A 285 -5.92 -13.33 7.90
C MET A 285 -6.04 -14.24 9.12
N ARG A 286 -5.58 -15.47 9.01
CA ARG A 286 -5.72 -16.55 9.99
C ARG A 286 -4.48 -17.42 10.04
N ASP A 287 -4.24 -18.08 11.16
CA ASP A 287 -3.18 -19.08 11.33
C ASP A 287 -3.46 -20.39 10.60
#